data_e8f908e281f72035e906816f648c4b10
#
_entry.id   e8f908e281f72035e906816f648c4b10
#
_cell.length_a   1.000
_cell.length_b   1.000
_cell.length_c   1.000
_cell.angle_alpha   90.00
_cell.angle_beta   90.00
_cell.angle_gamma   90.00
#
_symmetry.space_group_name_H-M   'P 1'
#
loop_
_entity.id
_entity.type
_entity.pdbx_description
1 polymer ?
#
loop_
_entity_poly.entity_id
_entity_poly.type
_entity_poly.pdbx_seq_one_letter_code
_entity_poly.pdbx_strand_id
1 'polypeptide(L)'
;MRSARYFVAFLGAFAVLLAACSGGQQPAGGGSASPSAGTKATYGGSITFGLENDVSNLDPMLSGLFVDRNIMYAMYDSLVRVTPKGDIIPWLADKWETSSDGKTVTFTLRTDVKYHDGTAFDADSVKWNIERYKTTQGSLRTADLASVDSVTVVDAKTVKFNLKSAFAPLLGALVDRAGMMVSKAVQTAVGADFTLKPFKAGTGPFILAEAVKGDHYTLEKNPNWWGKDKDGSKLPYLDKITVRPITDADVALTNLRTGNAQVLNRINGKDVAAVKADSTLSYLEVGSFSWNSLVPNEAPGFIFSDHRYVKAVAMALDRDEILQSGPAAGIGLVGWGPISPAHFAYDASFKPWPKADPDGAKKLIADVGKGPLKFELLVPSGDAGILQAAQLIKSELAKADITMDLKTQTLNEIVAIQQKHQHLGMTFVGWSGRLDPDGNTYDFVVTGSPNNDSSYSNKQVDDLMAQQRAESDPAKRKQLLLQAQQIYTVDDPSRVWYGFGVSPLITVKNLVGMESYPDRIPRFQAASLQK
;
A
#
# COMPACT_ATOMS: atom_id res chain seq x y z
N MET A 1 11.57 -80.53 -17.61
CA MET A 1 12.92 -81.04 -17.24
C MET A 1 13.84 -79.86 -16.96
N ARG A 2 14.31 -79.80 -15.74
CA ARG A 2 15.65 -79.36 -15.25
C ARG A 2 16.18 -78.07 -15.87
N SER A 3 16.45 -77.13 -15.17
CA SER A 3 17.30 -76.76 -13.98
C SER A 3 18.25 -75.65 -14.45
N ALA A 4 18.51 -74.67 -13.82
CA ALA A 4 19.07 -74.21 -12.57
C ALA A 4 19.93 -72.99 -12.84
N ARG A 5 19.73 -72.01 -11.99
CA ARG A 5 20.72 -71.24 -11.23
C ARG A 5 22.05 -70.83 -11.89
N TYR A 6 22.43 -69.52 -11.83
CA TYR A 6 23.40 -68.97 -10.87
C TYR A 6 23.55 -67.45 -11.02
N PHE A 7 23.74 -66.83 -9.89
CA PHE A 7 24.26 -65.50 -9.54
C PHE A 7 25.53 -65.12 -10.31
N VAL A 8 25.74 -63.83 -10.57
CA VAL A 8 26.91 -63.05 -10.09
C VAL A 8 26.74 -61.55 -10.42
N ALA A 9 26.98 -60.69 -9.44
CA ALA A 9 27.10 -59.23 -9.54
C ALA A 9 28.44 -58.83 -10.18
N PHE A 10 28.51 -57.73 -10.88
CA PHE A 10 29.68 -56.82 -10.84
C PHE A 10 29.38 -55.41 -11.33
N LEU A 11 30.05 -54.46 -10.68
CA LEU A 11 30.11 -53.02 -10.83
C LEU A 11 30.48 -52.51 -12.24
N GLY A 12 30.04 -51.29 -12.54
CA GLY A 12 31.02 -50.37 -13.11
C GLY A 12 30.58 -49.49 -14.26
N ALA A 13 30.68 -48.21 -14.04
CA ALA A 13 31.12 -47.14 -14.92
C ALA A 13 30.14 -46.42 -15.87
N PHE A 14 29.85 -45.19 -15.47
CA PHE A 14 29.79 -43.94 -16.23
C PHE A 14 29.71 -44.02 -17.78
N ALA A 15 28.65 -43.41 -18.30
CA ALA A 15 28.70 -42.70 -19.58
C ALA A 15 27.81 -41.46 -19.53
N VAL A 16 28.43 -40.29 -19.58
CA VAL A 16 27.84 -38.97 -19.75
C VAL A 16 27.34 -38.82 -21.18
N LEU A 17 26.05 -38.58 -21.37
CA LEU A 17 25.50 -38.10 -22.64
C LEU A 17 24.95 -36.70 -22.45
N LEU A 18 25.65 -35.72 -23.05
CA LEU A 18 25.23 -34.37 -23.26
C LEU A 18 24.04 -34.33 -24.21
N ALA A 19 22.89 -33.93 -23.71
CA ALA A 19 21.77 -33.46 -24.52
C ALA A 19 21.56 -31.96 -24.23
N ALA A 20 21.92 -31.14 -25.20
CA ALA A 20 21.61 -29.72 -25.20
C ALA A 20 20.11 -29.51 -25.44
N CYS A 21 19.39 -29.00 -24.47
CA CYS A 21 18.07 -28.42 -24.66
C CYS A 21 18.14 -26.93 -24.30
N SER A 22 17.79 -26.11 -25.28
CA SER A 22 17.62 -24.66 -25.19
C SER A 22 16.67 -24.28 -24.05
N GLY A 23 17.19 -23.75 -22.98
CA GLY A 23 16.41 -23.21 -21.88
C GLY A 23 16.02 -21.76 -22.16
N GLY A 24 14.72 -21.51 -22.28
CA GLY A 24 14.18 -20.16 -22.20
C GLY A 24 14.50 -19.58 -20.83
N GLN A 25 15.11 -18.41 -20.80
CA GLN A 25 15.33 -17.64 -19.59
C GLN A 25 13.99 -17.17 -19.02
N GLN A 26 13.60 -17.74 -17.90
CA GLN A 26 12.60 -17.16 -17.00
C GLN A 26 13.20 -15.89 -16.38
N PRO A 27 12.49 -14.77 -16.33
CA PRO A 27 12.99 -13.60 -15.62
C PRO A 27 13.12 -13.96 -14.13
N ALA A 28 14.29 -13.73 -13.59
CA ALA A 28 14.57 -13.91 -12.18
C ALA A 28 13.63 -13.04 -11.35
N GLY A 29 12.70 -13.68 -10.65
CA GLY A 29 11.99 -13.05 -9.56
C GLY A 29 12.98 -12.51 -8.55
N GLY A 30 12.84 -11.24 -8.17
CA GLY A 30 13.68 -10.56 -7.22
C GLY A 30 13.83 -11.39 -5.95
N GLY A 31 15.02 -11.94 -5.74
CA GLY A 31 15.34 -12.69 -4.53
C GLY A 31 15.30 -11.75 -3.34
N SER A 32 14.31 -11.93 -2.48
CA SER A 32 14.38 -11.42 -1.10
C SER A 32 15.64 -12.01 -0.48
N ALA A 33 16.65 -11.17 -0.26
CA ALA A 33 17.77 -11.56 0.56
C ALA A 33 17.23 -11.83 1.97
N SER A 34 17.10 -13.09 2.33
CA SER A 34 16.86 -13.49 3.71
C SER A 34 17.94 -12.86 4.58
N PRO A 35 17.60 -12.27 5.73
CA PRO A 35 18.60 -11.71 6.62
C PRO A 35 19.61 -12.79 6.96
N SER A 36 20.90 -12.44 6.86
CA SER A 36 22.04 -13.30 7.18
C SER A 36 21.79 -13.98 8.53
N ALA A 37 21.69 -15.29 8.52
CA ALA A 37 21.62 -16.08 9.73
C ALA A 37 22.91 -15.88 10.54
N GLY A 38 22.81 -15.23 11.72
CA GLY A 38 23.89 -15.29 12.69
C GLY A 38 24.22 -14.07 13.55
N THR A 39 23.72 -12.89 13.26
CA THR A 39 24.01 -11.73 14.13
C THR A 39 22.97 -11.61 15.23
N LYS A 40 23.37 -11.87 16.47
CA LYS A 40 22.48 -11.72 17.63
C LYS A 40 22.11 -10.24 17.79
N ALA A 41 20.81 -9.96 17.90
CA ALA A 41 20.33 -8.60 18.13
C ALA A 41 20.87 -8.02 19.44
N THR A 42 21.22 -6.74 19.46
CA THR A 42 21.73 -6.02 20.62
C THR A 42 20.68 -5.04 21.13
N TYR A 43 20.56 -4.96 22.46
CA TYR A 43 19.71 -3.94 23.09
C TYR A 43 20.44 -2.60 23.16
N GLY A 44 19.66 -1.54 23.10
CA GLY A 44 20.12 -0.18 23.24
C GLY A 44 20.34 0.54 21.91
N GLY A 45 20.75 1.79 22.01
CA GLY A 45 21.03 2.63 20.87
C GLY A 45 19.84 3.47 20.40
N SER A 46 20.18 4.46 19.58
CA SER A 46 19.22 5.42 19.04
C SER A 46 19.43 5.55 17.54
N ILE A 47 18.34 5.76 16.81
CA ILE A 47 18.38 5.99 15.36
C ILE A 47 17.62 7.27 15.00
N THR A 48 17.96 7.84 13.85
CA THR A 48 17.18 8.88 13.18
C THR A 48 16.54 8.30 11.93
N PHE A 49 15.22 8.48 11.81
CA PHE A 49 14.45 8.16 10.61
C PHE A 49 14.14 9.45 9.86
N GLY A 50 14.63 9.57 8.61
CA GLY A 50 14.33 10.68 7.72
C GLY A 50 12.96 10.49 7.06
N LEU A 51 11.97 11.29 7.46
CA LEU A 51 10.60 11.24 6.95
C LEU A 51 10.43 12.25 5.80
N GLU A 52 9.72 11.86 4.75
CA GLU A 52 9.60 12.66 3.51
C GLU A 52 8.85 13.98 3.65
N ASN A 53 7.96 14.11 4.64
CA ASN A 53 7.24 15.33 4.98
C ASN A 53 6.94 15.37 6.47
N ASP A 54 6.55 16.54 6.97
CA ASP A 54 6.09 16.69 8.35
C ASP A 54 4.72 16.01 8.54
N VAL A 55 4.46 15.52 9.74
CA VAL A 55 3.16 14.93 10.08
C VAL A 55 2.09 16.01 10.24
N SER A 56 0.87 15.67 9.89
CA SER A 56 -0.28 16.57 10.02
C SER A 56 -1.13 16.25 11.25
N ASN A 57 -1.23 14.96 11.60
CA ASN A 57 -2.14 14.51 12.64
C ASN A 57 -1.74 13.12 13.15
N LEU A 58 -1.64 12.97 14.47
CA LEU A 58 -1.29 11.69 15.13
C LEU A 58 -2.50 11.01 15.79
N ASP A 59 -3.72 11.55 15.60
CA ASP A 59 -4.97 10.85 15.94
C ASP A 59 -5.38 9.94 14.76
N PRO A 60 -5.47 8.60 14.95
CA PRO A 60 -5.88 7.69 13.89
C PRO A 60 -7.24 8.05 13.26
N MET A 61 -8.14 8.64 14.05
CA MET A 61 -9.46 9.07 13.58
C MET A 61 -9.38 10.16 12.50
N LEU A 62 -8.48 11.12 12.68
CA LEU A 62 -8.40 12.35 11.87
C LEU A 62 -7.23 12.36 10.88
N SER A 63 -6.30 11.41 10.98
CA SER A 63 -5.15 11.33 10.08
C SER A 63 -5.58 10.96 8.66
N GLY A 64 -5.22 11.80 7.69
CA GLY A 64 -5.42 11.57 6.26
C GLY A 64 -4.14 11.26 5.50
N LEU A 65 -2.97 11.68 6.01
CA LEU A 65 -1.72 11.59 5.28
C LEU A 65 -0.99 10.25 5.49
N PHE A 66 -0.23 9.88 4.47
CA PHE A 66 0.67 8.73 4.52
C PHE A 66 1.75 8.88 5.59
N VAL A 67 2.35 10.06 5.70
CA VAL A 67 3.47 10.34 6.61
C VAL A 67 3.10 10.18 8.09
N ASP A 68 1.86 10.50 8.47
CA ASP A 68 1.38 10.34 9.85
C ASP A 68 1.53 8.89 10.33
N ARG A 69 1.24 7.92 9.44
CA ARG A 69 1.29 6.49 9.76
C ARG A 69 2.68 6.01 10.16
N ASN A 70 3.75 6.65 9.66
CA ASN A 70 5.12 6.26 9.98
C ASN A 70 5.44 6.41 11.48
N ILE A 71 4.85 7.40 12.14
CA ILE A 71 4.95 7.56 13.60
C ILE A 71 3.91 6.69 14.31
N MET A 72 2.67 6.67 13.79
CA MET A 72 1.57 5.93 14.40
C MET A 72 1.86 4.45 14.58
N TYR A 73 2.47 3.77 13.59
CA TYR A 73 2.80 2.35 13.68
C TYR A 73 3.87 2.00 14.73
N ALA A 74 4.64 2.99 15.17
CA ALA A 74 5.54 2.83 16.30
C ALA A 74 4.83 3.03 17.65
N MET A 75 3.75 3.85 17.69
CA MET A 75 3.04 4.23 18.91
C MET A 75 1.82 3.36 19.21
N TYR A 76 1.07 2.97 18.18
CA TYR A 76 -0.20 2.27 18.29
C TYR A 76 -0.06 0.84 17.77
N ASP A 77 -0.72 -0.09 18.45
CA ASP A 77 -1.04 -1.38 17.86
C ASP A 77 -2.46 -1.37 17.29
N SER A 78 -2.67 -2.13 16.23
CA SER A 78 -3.97 -2.38 15.61
C SER A 78 -4.52 -3.75 16.04
N LEU A 79 -5.80 -4.01 15.80
CA LEU A 79 -6.42 -5.31 16.13
C LEU A 79 -5.74 -6.47 15.40
N VAL A 80 -5.39 -6.27 14.14
CA VAL A 80 -4.67 -7.22 13.31
C VAL A 80 -3.54 -6.50 12.59
N ARG A 81 -2.49 -7.21 12.14
CA ARG A 81 -1.37 -6.64 11.39
C ARG A 81 -1.11 -7.35 10.08
N VAL A 82 -0.25 -6.78 9.24
CA VAL A 82 0.18 -7.33 7.97
C VAL A 82 1.63 -7.80 8.05
N THR A 83 1.94 -8.91 7.35
CA THR A 83 3.32 -9.36 7.12
C THR A 83 3.95 -8.62 5.94
N PRO A 84 5.29 -8.71 5.74
CA PRO A 84 5.94 -8.22 4.52
C PRO A 84 5.40 -8.82 3.21
N LYS A 85 4.69 -9.97 3.30
CA LYS A 85 4.05 -10.64 2.16
C LYS A 85 2.61 -10.20 1.91
N GLY A 86 2.04 -9.36 2.79
CA GLY A 86 0.65 -8.92 2.69
C GLY A 86 -0.36 -9.81 3.42
N ASP A 87 0.07 -10.85 4.15
CA ASP A 87 -0.85 -11.70 4.92
C ASP A 87 -1.31 -10.99 6.19
N ILE A 88 -2.60 -11.12 6.53
CA ILE A 88 -3.14 -10.59 7.79
C ILE A 88 -2.84 -11.58 8.92
N ILE A 89 -2.28 -11.08 10.00
CA ILE A 89 -1.88 -11.87 11.17
C ILE A 89 -2.52 -11.35 12.45
N PRO A 90 -2.72 -12.21 13.47
CA PRO A 90 -3.08 -11.82 14.83
C PRO A 90 -2.14 -10.74 15.39
N TRP A 91 -2.73 -9.79 16.18
CA TRP A 91 -1.93 -8.78 16.87
C TRP A 91 -2.55 -8.44 18.23
N LEU A 92 -3.32 -7.33 18.40
CA LEU A 92 -4.10 -7.11 19.63
C LEU A 92 -5.25 -8.11 19.78
N ALA A 93 -5.78 -8.62 18.66
CA ALA A 93 -6.64 -9.79 18.62
C ALA A 93 -5.77 -11.04 18.42
N ASP A 94 -5.83 -12.00 19.33
CA ASP A 94 -5.15 -13.30 19.23
C ASP A 94 -5.75 -14.16 18.10
N LYS A 95 -7.04 -14.03 17.88
CA LYS A 95 -7.79 -14.73 16.82
C LYS A 95 -9.10 -14.03 16.51
N TRP A 96 -9.68 -14.39 15.38
CA TRP A 96 -11.03 -13.98 14.99
C TRP A 96 -11.77 -15.11 14.29
N GLU A 97 -13.09 -15.03 14.33
CA GLU A 97 -13.99 -15.97 13.66
C GLU A 97 -15.11 -15.18 12.97
N THR A 98 -15.37 -15.49 11.71
CA THR A 98 -16.48 -14.91 10.96
C THR A 98 -17.63 -15.91 10.94
N SER A 99 -18.87 -15.46 11.24
CA SER A 99 -20.07 -16.29 11.16
C SER A 99 -20.31 -16.78 9.72
N SER A 100 -21.05 -17.88 9.59
CA SER A 100 -21.31 -18.50 8.28
C SER A 100 -22.09 -17.59 7.31
N ASP A 101 -22.86 -16.63 7.81
CA ASP A 101 -23.56 -15.62 7.03
C ASP A 101 -22.72 -14.36 6.75
N GLY A 102 -21.47 -14.32 7.24
CA GLY A 102 -20.54 -13.21 7.07
C GLY A 102 -20.91 -11.92 7.82
N LYS A 103 -21.97 -11.94 8.65
CA LYS A 103 -22.49 -10.73 9.30
C LYS A 103 -21.98 -10.48 10.71
N THR A 104 -21.17 -11.39 11.24
CA THR A 104 -20.55 -11.21 12.56
C THR A 104 -19.08 -11.61 12.51
N VAL A 105 -18.20 -10.76 13.01
CA VAL A 105 -16.79 -11.09 13.24
C VAL A 105 -16.52 -11.00 14.73
N THR A 106 -16.15 -12.14 15.35
CA THR A 106 -15.84 -12.24 16.78
C THR A 106 -14.33 -12.24 16.96
N PHE A 107 -13.81 -11.27 17.70
CA PHE A 107 -12.39 -11.18 18.05
C PHE A 107 -12.17 -11.65 19.49
N THR A 108 -11.15 -12.49 19.70
CA THR A 108 -10.59 -12.79 21.02
C THR A 108 -9.35 -11.93 21.21
N LEU A 109 -9.33 -11.11 22.25
CA LEU A 109 -8.27 -10.12 22.49
C LEU A 109 -7.19 -10.68 23.40
N ARG A 110 -5.98 -10.14 23.28
CA ARG A 110 -4.88 -10.33 24.23
C ARG A 110 -5.27 -9.76 25.58
N THR A 111 -4.77 -10.38 26.65
CA THR A 111 -5.02 -9.95 28.05
C THR A 111 -3.77 -9.39 28.73
N ASP A 112 -2.63 -9.41 28.06
CA ASP A 112 -1.32 -8.96 28.58
C ASP A 112 -0.91 -7.58 28.05
N VAL A 113 -1.84 -6.83 27.45
CA VAL A 113 -1.60 -5.51 26.84
C VAL A 113 -2.08 -4.40 27.78
N LYS A 114 -1.26 -3.34 27.86
CA LYS A 114 -1.63 -2.08 28.51
C LYS A 114 -1.36 -0.92 27.58
N TYR A 115 -2.17 0.12 27.68
CA TYR A 115 -1.84 1.41 27.08
C TYR A 115 -0.61 2.02 27.76
N HIS A 116 0.04 2.96 27.09
CA HIS A 116 1.24 3.63 27.62
C HIS A 116 0.98 4.41 28.91
N ASP A 117 -0.28 4.80 29.18
CA ASP A 117 -0.72 5.41 30.43
C ASP A 117 -0.92 4.40 31.57
N GLY A 118 -0.75 3.11 31.30
CA GLY A 118 -0.90 2.01 32.26
C GLY A 118 -2.31 1.44 32.36
N THR A 119 -3.32 2.02 31.71
CA THR A 119 -4.68 1.46 31.66
C THR A 119 -4.71 0.17 30.86
N ALA A 120 -5.65 -0.73 31.19
CA ALA A 120 -5.80 -2.01 30.51
C ALA A 120 -6.37 -1.84 29.10
N PHE A 121 -5.92 -2.68 28.15
CA PHE A 121 -6.56 -2.91 26.89
C PHE A 121 -7.57 -4.05 27.03
N ASP A 122 -8.83 -3.82 26.67
CA ASP A 122 -9.93 -4.78 26.79
C ASP A 122 -11.02 -4.56 25.73
N ALA A 123 -12.08 -5.37 25.79
CA ALA A 123 -13.19 -5.30 24.83
C ALA A 123 -13.99 -3.98 24.91
N ASP A 124 -14.07 -3.35 26.08
CA ASP A 124 -14.71 -2.03 26.24
C ASP A 124 -13.89 -0.94 25.55
N SER A 125 -12.56 -1.01 25.63
CA SER A 125 -11.69 -0.08 24.94
C SER A 125 -11.75 -0.22 23.42
N VAL A 126 -11.87 -1.45 22.90
CA VAL A 126 -12.10 -1.70 21.46
C VAL A 126 -13.44 -1.10 21.03
N LYS A 127 -14.52 -1.40 21.74
CA LYS A 127 -15.86 -0.85 21.45
C LYS A 127 -15.81 0.67 21.40
N TRP A 128 -15.22 1.32 22.39
CA TRP A 128 -15.12 2.78 22.46
C TRP A 128 -14.37 3.36 21.26
N ASN A 129 -13.24 2.76 20.87
CA ASN A 129 -12.44 3.23 19.72
C ASN A 129 -13.25 3.14 18.41
N ILE A 130 -13.90 1.98 18.17
CA ILE A 130 -14.68 1.78 16.93
C ILE A 130 -15.88 2.71 16.89
N GLU A 131 -16.62 2.88 18.00
CA GLU A 131 -17.74 3.80 18.07
C GLU A 131 -17.28 5.25 17.84
N ARG A 132 -16.17 5.68 18.47
CA ARG A 132 -15.57 6.99 18.24
C ARG A 132 -15.24 7.20 16.76
N TYR A 133 -14.62 6.23 16.12
CA TYR A 133 -14.24 6.30 14.70
C TYR A 133 -15.44 6.35 13.76
N LYS A 134 -16.54 5.72 14.12
CA LYS A 134 -17.76 5.69 13.31
C LYS A 134 -18.64 6.94 13.46
N THR A 135 -18.74 7.49 14.67
CA THR A 135 -19.80 8.45 15.01
C THR A 135 -19.31 9.89 15.21
N THR A 136 -18.01 10.11 15.42
CA THR A 136 -17.49 11.46 15.61
C THR A 136 -17.48 12.23 14.29
N GLN A 137 -18.06 13.42 14.31
CA GLN A 137 -18.07 14.31 13.14
C GLN A 137 -16.64 14.63 12.70
N GLY A 138 -16.36 14.56 11.40
CA GLY A 138 -15.04 14.78 10.80
C GLY A 138 -14.12 13.57 10.84
N SER A 139 -14.58 12.42 11.35
CA SER A 139 -13.78 11.18 11.29
C SER A 139 -13.55 10.74 9.84
N LEU A 140 -12.29 10.50 9.51
CA LEU A 140 -11.89 9.93 8.22
C LEU A 140 -11.99 8.39 8.20
N ARG A 141 -12.43 7.76 9.31
CA ARG A 141 -12.58 6.30 9.44
C ARG A 141 -14.00 5.83 9.21
N THR A 142 -14.95 6.74 9.06
CA THR A 142 -16.38 6.41 8.84
C THR A 142 -16.57 5.50 7.63
N ALA A 143 -15.88 5.75 6.53
CA ALA A 143 -15.96 4.92 5.33
C ALA A 143 -15.36 3.52 5.54
N ASP A 144 -14.19 3.43 6.21
CA ASP A 144 -13.50 2.16 6.52
C ASP A 144 -14.38 1.23 7.38
N LEU A 145 -15.23 1.80 8.23
CA LEU A 145 -16.11 1.10 9.18
C LEU A 145 -17.60 1.15 8.80
N ALA A 146 -17.93 1.57 7.58
CA ALA A 146 -19.33 1.77 7.14
C ALA A 146 -20.17 0.49 7.20
N SER A 147 -19.55 -0.68 6.99
CA SER A 147 -20.19 -1.99 7.11
C SER A 147 -20.49 -2.41 8.54
N VAL A 148 -19.77 -1.86 9.55
CA VAL A 148 -20.00 -2.20 10.96
C VAL A 148 -21.26 -1.51 11.44
N ASP A 149 -22.27 -2.29 11.83
CA ASP A 149 -23.49 -1.78 12.45
C ASP A 149 -23.22 -1.40 13.91
N SER A 150 -22.79 -2.37 14.69
CA SER A 150 -22.55 -2.20 16.13
C SER A 150 -21.39 -3.07 16.62
N VAL A 151 -20.84 -2.72 17.79
CA VAL A 151 -19.84 -3.52 18.51
C VAL A 151 -20.40 -3.94 19.85
N THR A 152 -20.43 -5.26 20.09
CA THR A 152 -20.95 -5.86 21.32
C THR A 152 -19.82 -6.45 22.14
N VAL A 153 -19.68 -6.01 23.38
CA VAL A 153 -18.79 -6.63 24.37
C VAL A 153 -19.46 -7.90 24.89
N VAL A 154 -18.80 -9.04 24.76
CA VAL A 154 -19.25 -10.34 25.27
C VAL A 154 -18.70 -10.57 26.67
N ASP A 155 -17.41 -10.35 26.81
CA ASP A 155 -16.63 -10.34 28.07
C ASP A 155 -15.39 -9.46 27.90
N ALA A 156 -14.54 -9.33 28.92
CA ALA A 156 -13.40 -8.44 28.91
C ALA A 156 -12.39 -8.70 27.76
N LYS A 157 -12.35 -9.92 27.21
CA LYS A 157 -11.44 -10.32 26.11
C LYS A 157 -12.14 -10.69 24.81
N THR A 158 -13.48 -10.61 24.76
CA THR A 158 -14.26 -11.05 23.59
C THR A 158 -15.17 -9.92 23.10
N VAL A 159 -14.98 -9.51 21.86
CA VAL A 159 -15.78 -8.46 21.21
C VAL A 159 -16.34 -8.96 19.89
N LYS A 160 -17.62 -8.63 19.62
CA LYS A 160 -18.29 -8.94 18.35
C LYS A 160 -18.55 -7.67 17.55
N PHE A 161 -18.13 -7.69 16.29
CA PHE A 161 -18.49 -6.70 15.29
C PHE A 161 -19.70 -7.22 14.53
N ASN A 162 -20.85 -6.60 14.71
CA ASN A 162 -22.07 -6.92 13.97
C ASN A 162 -22.05 -6.07 12.69
N LEU A 163 -22.25 -6.70 11.53
CA LEU A 163 -22.17 -6.05 10.23
C LEU A 163 -23.58 -5.90 9.63
N LYS A 164 -23.83 -4.81 8.93
CA LYS A 164 -25.07 -4.56 8.17
C LYS A 164 -25.30 -5.61 7.08
N SER A 165 -24.20 -6.05 6.46
CA SER A 165 -24.13 -7.11 5.45
C SER A 165 -22.77 -7.78 5.55
N ALA A 166 -22.59 -8.95 4.94
CA ALA A 166 -21.28 -9.58 4.82
C ALA A 166 -20.27 -8.61 4.18
N PHE A 167 -19.08 -8.51 4.78
CA PHE A 167 -18.06 -7.56 4.34
C PHE A 167 -16.65 -8.14 4.55
N ALA A 168 -16.17 -8.86 3.54
CA ALA A 168 -14.86 -9.51 3.56
C ALA A 168 -13.67 -8.55 3.75
N PRO A 169 -13.69 -7.27 3.27
CA PRO A 169 -12.58 -6.33 3.44
C PRO A 169 -12.34 -5.83 4.88
N LEU A 170 -13.20 -6.14 5.85
CA LEU A 170 -13.12 -5.58 7.21
C LEU A 170 -11.74 -5.75 7.86
N LEU A 171 -11.15 -6.95 7.78
CA LEU A 171 -9.83 -7.19 8.38
C LEU A 171 -8.74 -6.33 7.73
N GLY A 172 -8.82 -6.11 6.41
CA GLY A 172 -7.92 -5.21 5.69
C GLY A 172 -8.02 -3.75 6.15
N ALA A 173 -9.21 -3.28 6.54
CA ALA A 173 -9.41 -1.96 7.13
C ALA A 173 -8.82 -1.89 8.56
N LEU A 174 -8.96 -2.98 9.34
CA LEU A 174 -8.50 -3.06 10.74
C LEU A 174 -6.98 -3.26 10.89
N VAL A 175 -6.23 -3.47 9.81
CA VAL A 175 -4.75 -3.45 9.83
C VAL A 175 -4.20 -2.04 10.02
N ASP A 176 -4.88 -1.03 9.48
CA ASP A 176 -4.46 0.37 9.48
C ASP A 176 -5.20 1.17 10.57
N ARG A 177 -5.29 2.46 10.39
CA ARG A 177 -5.82 3.46 11.36
C ARG A 177 -7.18 3.11 11.95
N ALA A 178 -8.07 2.47 11.17
CA ALA A 178 -9.38 2.02 11.67
C ALA A 178 -9.29 0.93 12.75
N GLY A 179 -8.18 0.19 12.78
CA GLY A 179 -7.91 -0.84 13.79
C GLY A 179 -6.95 -0.41 14.89
N MET A 180 -6.34 0.77 14.83
CA MET A 180 -5.44 1.29 15.87
C MET A 180 -6.21 1.66 17.14
N MET A 181 -5.69 1.24 18.29
CA MET A 181 -6.34 1.46 19.59
C MET A 181 -5.69 2.59 20.37
N VAL A 182 -6.53 3.50 20.85
CA VAL A 182 -6.16 4.72 21.58
C VAL A 182 -6.73 4.66 22.99
N SER A 183 -5.95 5.09 24.00
CA SER A 183 -6.44 5.25 25.38
C SER A 183 -7.54 6.31 25.44
N LYS A 184 -8.73 5.89 25.88
CA LYS A 184 -9.85 6.82 26.15
C LYS A 184 -9.49 7.88 27.18
N ALA A 185 -8.79 7.47 28.25
CA ALA A 185 -8.41 8.36 29.33
C ALA A 185 -7.50 9.50 28.83
N VAL A 186 -6.46 9.17 28.05
CA VAL A 186 -5.54 10.15 27.48
C VAL A 186 -6.26 11.05 26.46
N GLN A 187 -7.05 10.46 25.57
CA GLN A 187 -7.76 11.24 24.54
C GLN A 187 -8.71 12.27 25.18
N THR A 188 -9.43 11.85 26.22
CA THR A 188 -10.35 12.74 26.94
C THR A 188 -9.60 13.84 27.69
N ALA A 189 -8.47 13.53 28.33
CA ALA A 189 -7.69 14.48 29.11
C ALA A 189 -6.96 15.51 28.23
N VAL A 190 -6.45 15.10 27.05
CA VAL A 190 -5.69 15.96 26.14
C VAL A 190 -6.62 16.80 25.26
N GLY A 191 -7.78 16.29 24.89
CA GLY A 191 -8.77 17.03 24.11
C GLY A 191 -8.27 17.42 22.71
N ALA A 192 -8.36 18.70 22.34
CA ALA A 192 -8.02 19.17 21.00
C ALA A 192 -6.54 19.02 20.64
N ASP A 193 -5.63 19.09 21.60
CA ASP A 193 -4.18 18.93 21.40
C ASP A 193 -3.80 17.48 21.05
N PHE A 194 -4.72 16.52 21.18
CA PHE A 194 -4.50 15.11 20.89
C PHE A 194 -4.01 14.86 19.46
N THR A 195 -4.36 15.73 18.53
CA THR A 195 -3.95 15.64 17.11
C THR A 195 -2.44 15.67 16.89
N LEU A 196 -1.68 16.35 17.75
CA LEU A 196 -0.22 16.45 17.65
C LEU A 196 0.52 15.94 18.89
N LYS A 197 -0.17 15.83 20.02
CA LYS A 197 0.44 15.47 21.32
C LYS A 197 -0.27 14.29 22.01
N PRO A 198 -0.47 13.16 21.33
CA PRO A 198 -1.09 11.96 21.93
C PRO A 198 -0.09 11.20 22.82
N PHE A 199 0.60 11.91 23.71
CA PHE A 199 1.57 11.32 24.62
C PHE A 199 0.91 10.24 25.47
N LYS A 200 1.54 9.06 25.53
CA LYS A 200 1.07 7.87 26.29
C LYS A 200 -0.28 7.29 25.86
N ALA A 201 -0.77 7.63 24.66
CA ALA A 201 -2.08 7.18 24.20
C ALA A 201 -2.11 5.78 23.57
N GLY A 202 -0.98 5.25 23.14
CA GLY A 202 -0.90 4.00 22.39
C GLY A 202 -0.67 2.77 23.24
N THR A 203 -0.53 1.62 22.56
CA THR A 203 -0.15 0.32 23.12
C THR A 203 1.16 -0.20 22.53
N GLY A 204 1.73 0.53 21.56
CA GLY A 204 2.82 0.08 20.71
C GLY A 204 4.20 0.00 21.38
N PRO A 205 5.21 -0.42 20.57
CA PRO A 205 6.58 -0.66 21.07
C PRO A 205 7.31 0.62 21.51
N PHE A 206 6.89 1.79 21.06
CA PHE A 206 7.49 3.06 21.43
C PHE A 206 6.44 4.07 21.92
N ILE A 207 6.86 4.94 22.80
CA ILE A 207 6.05 6.00 23.42
C ILE A 207 6.49 7.33 22.83
N LEU A 208 5.57 8.14 22.32
CA LEU A 208 5.88 9.52 21.93
C LEU A 208 6.25 10.32 23.17
N ALA A 209 7.50 10.78 23.24
CA ALA A 209 8.06 11.56 24.34
C ALA A 209 8.11 13.06 24.03
N GLU A 210 8.33 13.41 22.75
CA GLU A 210 8.42 14.79 22.31
C GLU A 210 7.86 14.94 20.89
N ALA A 211 7.21 16.07 20.62
CA ALA A 211 6.67 16.42 19.30
C ALA A 211 6.91 17.91 19.05
N VAL A 212 7.86 18.23 18.17
CA VAL A 212 8.19 19.58 17.73
C VAL A 212 7.89 19.67 16.24
N LYS A 213 6.72 20.21 15.93
CA LYS A 213 6.24 20.31 14.55
C LYS A 213 7.24 21.06 13.66
N GLY A 214 7.56 20.48 12.51
CA GLY A 214 8.51 21.02 11.54
C GLY A 214 9.98 20.71 11.85
N ASP A 215 10.30 20.10 13.01
CA ASP A 215 11.67 19.76 13.40
C ASP A 215 11.83 18.26 13.69
N HIS A 216 11.19 17.73 14.73
CA HIS A 216 11.36 16.33 15.07
C HIS A 216 10.26 15.75 15.97
N TYR A 217 10.19 14.41 16.02
CA TYR A 217 9.38 13.63 16.94
C TYR A 217 10.26 12.57 17.60
N THR A 218 10.26 12.55 18.94
CA THR A 218 11.06 11.59 19.71
C THR A 218 10.15 10.47 20.23
N LEU A 219 10.52 9.26 19.89
CA LEU A 219 9.87 8.02 20.32
C LEU A 219 10.83 7.25 21.23
N GLU A 220 10.43 6.99 22.47
CA GLU A 220 11.20 6.23 23.45
C GLU A 220 10.65 4.81 23.59
N LYS A 221 11.53 3.87 23.92
CA LYS A 221 11.18 2.47 24.18
C LYS A 221 10.05 2.34 25.18
N ASN A 222 9.02 1.55 24.84
CA ASN A 222 8.05 1.05 25.81
C ASN A 222 8.61 -0.18 26.53
N PRO A 223 9.07 -0.07 27.79
CA PRO A 223 9.65 -1.20 28.50
C PRO A 223 8.62 -2.28 28.85
N ASN A 224 7.34 -1.93 28.77
CA ASN A 224 6.22 -2.82 29.10
C ASN A 224 5.52 -3.38 27.86
N TRP A 225 6.05 -3.15 26.66
CA TRP A 225 5.44 -3.72 25.45
C TRP A 225 5.44 -5.24 25.48
N TRP A 226 4.35 -5.84 25.07
CA TRP A 226 4.09 -7.28 25.14
C TRP A 226 4.86 -8.10 24.09
N GLY A 227 5.35 -7.45 23.00
CA GLY A 227 5.97 -8.13 21.88
C GLY A 227 7.28 -8.80 22.20
N LYS A 228 7.50 -9.96 21.55
CA LYS A 228 8.74 -10.74 21.59
C LYS A 228 9.16 -11.08 20.17
N ASP A 229 10.46 -11.31 19.99
CA ASP A 229 10.97 -11.86 18.74
C ASP A 229 10.73 -13.37 18.62
N LYS A 230 11.18 -13.96 17.50
CA LYS A 230 11.07 -15.41 17.23
C LYS A 230 11.81 -16.30 18.26
N ASP A 231 12.79 -15.75 18.95
CA ASP A 231 13.60 -16.45 19.94
C ASP A 231 13.10 -16.21 21.38
N GLY A 232 11.98 -15.48 21.53
CA GLY A 232 11.35 -15.15 22.81
C GLY A 232 11.97 -13.93 23.51
N SER A 233 12.94 -13.25 22.89
CA SER A 233 13.55 -12.04 23.45
C SER A 233 12.56 -10.87 23.42
N LYS A 234 12.58 -10.06 24.50
CA LYS A 234 11.66 -8.93 24.64
C LYS A 234 11.98 -7.82 23.64
N LEU A 235 10.98 -7.30 22.97
CA LEU A 235 11.09 -6.16 22.07
C LEU A 235 10.59 -4.86 22.74
N PRO A 236 10.91 -3.67 22.20
CA PRO A 236 11.86 -3.40 21.11
C PRO A 236 13.32 -3.43 21.60
N TYR A 237 14.25 -3.57 20.65
CA TYR A 237 15.68 -3.54 20.97
C TYR A 237 16.21 -2.12 21.14
N LEU A 238 15.84 -1.18 20.25
CA LEU A 238 16.26 0.23 20.31
C LEU A 238 15.69 0.93 21.54
N ASP A 239 16.45 1.89 22.08
CA ASP A 239 15.99 2.75 23.17
C ASP A 239 15.21 3.97 22.66
N LYS A 240 15.59 4.51 21.48
CA LYS A 240 15.02 5.74 20.96
C LYS A 240 15.02 5.78 19.43
N ILE A 241 13.97 6.41 18.88
CA ILE A 241 13.86 6.78 17.47
C ILE A 241 13.58 8.28 17.42
N THR A 242 14.39 9.03 16.68
CA THR A 242 14.10 10.42 16.32
C THR A 242 13.60 10.44 14.88
N VAL A 243 12.36 10.87 14.66
CA VAL A 243 11.80 11.05 13.31
C VAL A 243 11.98 12.51 12.91
N ARG A 244 12.66 12.76 11.80
CA ARG A 244 12.92 14.11 11.28
C ARG A 244 12.32 14.29 9.88
N PRO A 245 11.47 15.29 9.66
CA PRO A 245 11.05 15.66 8.31
C PRO A 245 12.26 16.12 7.49
N ILE A 246 12.50 15.46 6.35
CA ILE A 246 13.55 15.83 5.38
C ILE A 246 12.90 15.76 4.01
N THR A 247 12.38 16.88 3.52
CA THR A 247 11.56 16.94 2.31
C THR A 247 12.32 16.69 1.03
N ASP A 248 13.60 17.10 0.97
CA ASP A 248 14.48 16.86 -0.16
C ASP A 248 15.12 15.47 -0.08
N ALA A 249 14.93 14.65 -1.12
CA ALA A 249 15.42 13.26 -1.14
C ALA A 249 16.94 13.16 -1.27
N ASP A 250 17.61 14.10 -1.94
CA ASP A 250 19.06 14.12 -2.09
C ASP A 250 19.73 14.51 -0.77
N VAL A 251 19.12 15.46 -0.02
CA VAL A 251 19.50 15.80 1.34
C VAL A 251 19.30 14.63 2.28
N ALA A 252 18.16 13.92 2.18
CA ALA A 252 17.89 12.73 3.00
C ALA A 252 18.94 11.63 2.77
N LEU A 253 19.28 11.34 1.50
CA LEU A 253 20.31 10.36 1.15
C LEU A 253 21.70 10.78 1.65
N THR A 254 22.01 12.07 1.59
CA THR A 254 23.27 12.60 2.14
C THR A 254 23.32 12.41 3.66
N ASN A 255 22.24 12.68 4.38
CA ASN A 255 22.16 12.43 5.83
C ASN A 255 22.34 10.95 6.17
N LEU A 256 21.79 10.04 5.35
CA LEU A 256 21.98 8.60 5.55
C LEU A 256 23.47 8.21 5.38
N ARG A 257 24.13 8.68 4.32
CA ARG A 257 25.55 8.39 4.04
C ARG A 257 26.51 8.97 5.08
N THR A 258 26.17 10.11 5.65
CA THR A 258 26.99 10.76 6.71
C THR A 258 26.65 10.26 8.12
N GLY A 259 25.67 9.35 8.28
CA GLY A 259 25.26 8.81 9.56
C GLY A 259 24.34 9.72 10.40
N ASN A 260 23.90 10.86 9.86
CA ASN A 260 22.93 11.74 10.51
C ASN A 260 21.49 11.18 10.48
N ALA A 261 21.23 10.23 9.57
CA ALA A 261 20.04 9.39 9.55
C ALA A 261 20.48 7.92 9.41
N GLN A 262 19.67 6.97 9.92
CA GLN A 262 19.93 5.55 9.81
C GLN A 262 18.89 4.81 8.97
N VAL A 263 17.75 5.43 8.70
CA VAL A 263 16.63 4.84 7.95
C VAL A 263 16.00 5.88 7.02
N LEU A 264 15.71 5.47 5.79
CA LEU A 264 14.83 6.17 4.84
C LEU A 264 13.83 5.18 4.25
N ASN A 265 12.62 5.63 3.93
CA ASN A 265 11.62 4.87 3.18
C ASN A 265 11.29 5.48 1.82
N ARG A 266 12.15 6.39 1.35
CA ARG A 266 12.06 7.07 0.05
C ARG A 266 13.45 7.28 -0.53
N ILE A 267 13.54 7.21 -1.86
CA ILE A 267 14.73 7.51 -2.64
C ILE A 267 14.32 7.99 -4.03
N ASN A 268 15.12 8.83 -4.66
CA ASN A 268 14.95 9.14 -6.08
C ASN A 268 15.38 7.95 -6.95
N GLY A 269 14.67 7.67 -8.05
CA GLY A 269 14.98 6.58 -8.95
C GLY A 269 16.41 6.61 -9.50
N LYS A 270 16.93 7.81 -9.82
CA LYS A 270 18.30 8.03 -10.28
C LYS A 270 19.39 7.49 -9.33
N ASP A 271 19.09 7.41 -8.02
CA ASP A 271 20.05 7.06 -6.98
C ASP A 271 20.01 5.56 -6.60
N VAL A 272 18.99 4.83 -7.04
CA VAL A 272 18.76 3.42 -6.66
C VAL A 272 19.97 2.55 -6.99
N ALA A 273 20.53 2.67 -8.20
CA ALA A 273 21.69 1.87 -8.62
C ALA A 273 22.92 2.13 -7.74
N ALA A 274 23.18 3.41 -7.42
CA ALA A 274 24.29 3.80 -6.57
C ALA A 274 24.10 3.32 -5.12
N VAL A 275 22.88 3.38 -4.59
CA VAL A 275 22.57 2.89 -3.24
C VAL A 275 22.67 1.36 -3.16
N LYS A 276 22.17 0.62 -4.17
CA LYS A 276 22.33 -0.85 -4.24
C LYS A 276 23.80 -1.29 -4.30
N ALA A 277 24.68 -0.47 -4.88
CA ALA A 277 26.12 -0.74 -4.96
C ALA A 277 26.91 -0.28 -3.72
N ASP A 278 26.32 0.51 -2.83
CA ASP A 278 26.98 1.04 -1.64
C ASP A 278 27.04 -0.02 -0.53
N SER A 279 28.25 -0.51 -0.24
CA SER A 279 28.48 -1.56 0.77
C SER A 279 28.16 -1.12 2.21
N THR A 280 28.05 0.17 2.48
CA THR A 280 27.72 0.74 3.80
C THR A 280 26.23 0.81 4.06
N LEU A 281 25.41 0.61 3.01
CA LEU A 281 23.97 0.68 3.04
C LEU A 281 23.32 -0.70 2.81
N SER A 282 22.08 -0.83 3.23
CA SER A 282 21.18 -1.92 2.87
C SER A 282 19.99 -1.32 2.12
N TYR A 283 19.66 -1.92 0.97
CA TYR A 283 18.47 -1.58 0.20
C TYR A 283 17.54 -2.78 0.14
N LEU A 284 16.33 -2.62 0.66
CA LEU A 284 15.26 -3.61 0.60
C LEU A 284 14.08 -2.99 -0.14
N GLU A 285 13.36 -3.80 -0.92
CA GLU A 285 12.13 -3.34 -1.57
C GLU A 285 11.14 -4.49 -1.72
N VAL A 286 9.86 -4.15 -1.68
CA VAL A 286 8.74 -5.03 -2.07
C VAL A 286 7.78 -4.25 -2.94
N GLY A 287 6.95 -4.94 -3.74
CA GLY A 287 5.84 -4.30 -4.44
C GLY A 287 4.91 -3.62 -3.45
N SER A 288 4.47 -2.40 -3.75
CA SER A 288 3.52 -1.69 -2.90
C SER A 288 2.07 -1.93 -3.34
N PHE A 289 1.12 -1.54 -2.49
CA PHE A 289 -0.31 -1.54 -2.84
C PHE A 289 -0.70 -0.38 -3.76
N SER A 290 0.20 0.57 -4.02
CA SER A 290 -0.08 1.79 -4.79
C SER A 290 -0.29 1.54 -6.27
N TRP A 291 -0.99 2.45 -6.92
CA TRP A 291 -1.09 2.51 -8.38
C TRP A 291 -1.04 3.96 -8.89
N ASN A 292 -0.73 4.11 -10.17
CA ASN A 292 -0.72 5.37 -10.90
C ASN A 292 -1.65 5.28 -12.13
N SER A 293 -2.39 6.35 -12.41
CA SER A 293 -3.33 6.41 -13.53
C SER A 293 -3.50 7.81 -14.10
N LEU A 294 -4.05 7.85 -15.32
CA LEU A 294 -4.71 9.03 -15.87
C LEU A 294 -6.22 8.85 -15.64
N VAL A 295 -6.85 9.87 -15.07
CA VAL A 295 -8.27 9.85 -14.72
C VAL A 295 -9.03 10.72 -15.71
N PRO A 296 -9.87 10.14 -16.59
CA PRO A 296 -10.72 10.88 -17.52
C PRO A 296 -11.91 11.53 -16.79
N ASN A 297 -12.52 12.53 -17.39
CA ASN A 297 -13.86 12.97 -17.03
C ASN A 297 -14.89 12.32 -17.96
N GLU A 298 -15.61 11.33 -17.45
CA GLU A 298 -16.58 10.52 -18.18
C GLU A 298 -18.02 11.02 -17.98
N ALA A 299 -18.22 12.14 -17.29
CA ALA A 299 -19.52 12.73 -17.09
C ALA A 299 -20.19 13.07 -18.44
N PRO A 300 -21.54 13.02 -18.54
CA PRO A 300 -22.25 13.39 -19.75
C PRO A 300 -21.87 14.78 -20.26
N GLY A 301 -21.55 14.86 -21.55
CA GLY A 301 -21.13 16.10 -22.21
C GLY A 301 -19.61 16.30 -22.30
N PHE A 302 -18.81 15.52 -21.61
CA PHE A 302 -17.36 15.51 -21.78
C PHE A 302 -16.92 14.50 -22.85
N ILE A 303 -15.71 14.70 -23.40
CA ILE A 303 -15.24 13.88 -24.53
C ILE A 303 -15.09 12.41 -24.16
N PHE A 304 -14.67 12.13 -22.92
CA PHE A 304 -14.47 10.77 -22.41
C PHE A 304 -15.74 10.08 -21.92
N SER A 305 -16.92 10.71 -22.03
CA SER A 305 -18.20 10.01 -21.88
C SER A 305 -18.40 8.91 -22.93
N ASP A 306 -17.60 8.91 -23.99
CA ASP A 306 -17.41 7.77 -24.87
C ASP A 306 -16.13 7.04 -24.48
N HIS A 307 -16.26 5.95 -23.71
CA HIS A 307 -15.15 5.21 -23.12
C HIS A 307 -14.20 4.60 -24.16
N ARG A 308 -14.60 4.54 -25.45
CA ARG A 308 -13.69 4.14 -26.53
C ARG A 308 -12.51 5.10 -26.66
N TYR A 309 -12.67 6.37 -26.32
CA TYR A 309 -11.56 7.32 -26.27
C TYR A 309 -10.60 7.03 -25.11
N VAL A 310 -11.11 6.61 -23.93
CA VAL A 310 -10.26 6.16 -22.82
C VAL A 310 -9.44 4.94 -23.22
N LYS A 311 -10.09 3.99 -23.92
CA LYS A 311 -9.43 2.80 -24.47
C LYS A 311 -8.34 3.15 -25.49
N ALA A 312 -8.60 4.09 -26.38
CA ALA A 312 -7.62 4.54 -27.37
C ALA A 312 -6.37 5.16 -26.70
N VAL A 313 -6.57 5.99 -25.67
CA VAL A 313 -5.46 6.51 -24.85
C VAL A 313 -4.68 5.36 -24.18
N ALA A 314 -5.39 4.38 -23.60
CA ALA A 314 -4.76 3.24 -22.94
C ALA A 314 -3.92 2.36 -23.89
N MET A 315 -4.38 2.17 -25.14
CA MET A 315 -3.67 1.41 -26.18
C MET A 315 -2.42 2.12 -26.69
N ALA A 316 -2.43 3.44 -26.77
CA ALA A 316 -1.36 4.24 -27.35
C ALA A 316 -0.11 4.36 -26.44
N LEU A 317 -0.20 3.98 -25.15
CA LEU A 317 0.87 4.24 -24.17
C LEU A 317 1.85 3.07 -24.01
N ASP A 318 3.16 3.37 -24.11
CA ASP A 318 4.23 2.50 -23.64
C ASP A 318 4.49 2.72 -22.14
N ARG A 319 4.02 1.76 -21.36
CA ARG A 319 4.08 1.85 -19.89
C ARG A 319 5.49 1.68 -19.33
N ASP A 320 6.33 0.90 -20.01
CA ASP A 320 7.73 0.74 -19.61
C ASP A 320 8.48 2.07 -19.79
N GLU A 321 8.34 2.74 -20.93
CA GLU A 321 8.97 4.06 -21.16
C GLU A 321 8.47 5.11 -20.15
N ILE A 322 7.15 5.16 -19.87
CA ILE A 322 6.56 6.10 -18.91
C ILE A 322 7.15 5.90 -17.52
N LEU A 323 7.26 4.65 -17.06
CA LEU A 323 7.83 4.35 -15.72
C LEU A 323 9.32 4.63 -15.63
N GLN A 324 10.08 4.48 -16.72
CA GLN A 324 11.51 4.79 -16.72
C GLN A 324 11.79 6.29 -16.75
N SER A 325 10.83 7.13 -17.12
CA SER A 325 10.99 8.58 -17.20
C SER A 325 10.40 9.37 -16.04
N GLY A 326 9.50 8.75 -15.25
CA GLY A 326 8.77 9.42 -14.17
C GLY A 326 9.43 9.30 -12.78
N PRO A 327 8.71 9.72 -11.72
CA PRO A 327 9.19 9.59 -10.33
C PRO A 327 9.47 8.15 -9.91
N ALA A 328 8.85 7.18 -10.58
CA ALA A 328 9.04 5.75 -10.38
C ALA A 328 10.20 5.17 -11.20
N ALA A 329 10.99 6.00 -11.90
CA ALA A 329 12.13 5.52 -12.70
C ALA A 329 13.06 4.65 -11.85
N GLY A 330 13.23 3.38 -12.27
CA GLY A 330 14.02 2.39 -11.52
C GLY A 330 13.40 1.83 -10.24
N ILE A 331 12.21 2.31 -9.82
CA ILE A 331 11.49 1.87 -8.61
C ILE A 331 10.01 1.63 -8.84
N GLY A 332 9.54 1.56 -10.09
CA GLY A 332 8.16 1.28 -10.46
C GLY A 332 8.01 -0.07 -11.14
N LEU A 333 6.80 -0.59 -11.12
CA LEU A 333 6.38 -1.80 -11.82
C LEU A 333 5.26 -1.46 -12.81
N VAL A 334 5.33 -2.00 -14.03
CA VAL A 334 4.27 -1.83 -15.02
C VAL A 334 2.96 -2.40 -14.50
N GLY A 335 1.86 -1.67 -14.71
CA GLY A 335 0.53 -2.08 -14.27
C GLY A 335 -0.56 -1.67 -15.26
N TRP A 336 -1.56 -2.53 -15.40
CA TRP A 336 -2.70 -2.32 -16.28
C TRP A 336 -4.02 -2.20 -15.52
N GLY A 337 -3.98 -2.16 -14.19
CA GLY A 337 -5.15 -2.07 -13.33
C GLY A 337 -4.76 -1.68 -11.91
N PRO A 338 -5.71 -1.59 -10.97
CA PRO A 338 -5.46 -1.16 -9.59
C PRO A 338 -4.98 -2.28 -8.66
N ILE A 339 -5.04 -3.55 -9.09
CA ILE A 339 -4.65 -4.71 -8.27
C ILE A 339 -3.16 -4.97 -8.48
N SER A 340 -2.33 -4.55 -7.53
CA SER A 340 -0.86 -4.65 -7.58
C SER A 340 -0.34 -6.05 -7.24
N PRO A 341 0.94 -6.36 -7.55
CA PRO A 341 1.58 -7.64 -7.18
C PRO A 341 1.56 -7.96 -5.68
N ALA A 342 1.34 -6.98 -4.82
CA ALA A 342 1.24 -7.17 -3.37
C ALA A 342 -0.15 -7.66 -2.91
N HIS A 343 -1.17 -7.65 -3.79
CA HIS A 343 -2.52 -8.10 -3.45
C HIS A 343 -2.72 -9.59 -3.72
N PHE A 344 -3.54 -10.26 -2.89
CA PHE A 344 -3.89 -11.66 -3.07
C PHE A 344 -4.60 -11.95 -4.41
N ALA A 345 -5.31 -10.95 -4.95
CA ALA A 345 -6.07 -11.05 -6.19
C ALA A 345 -5.24 -10.75 -7.44
N TYR A 346 -3.96 -10.41 -7.31
CA TYR A 346 -3.13 -10.09 -8.47
C TYR A 346 -3.05 -11.24 -9.48
N ASP A 347 -3.10 -10.87 -10.77
CA ASP A 347 -2.90 -11.78 -11.89
C ASP A 347 -1.77 -11.26 -12.79
N ALA A 348 -0.63 -11.94 -12.78
CA ALA A 348 0.53 -11.58 -13.58
C ALA A 348 0.30 -11.74 -15.10
N SER A 349 -0.72 -12.51 -15.49
CA SER A 349 -1.10 -12.69 -16.90
C SER A 349 -1.97 -11.55 -17.45
N PHE A 350 -2.56 -10.72 -16.58
CA PHE A 350 -3.40 -9.59 -16.99
C PHE A 350 -2.54 -8.46 -17.58
N LYS A 351 -2.34 -8.52 -18.88
CA LYS A 351 -1.53 -7.57 -19.68
C LYS A 351 -2.24 -7.24 -20.98
N PRO A 352 -3.36 -6.50 -20.94
CA PRO A 352 -4.21 -6.26 -22.13
C PRO A 352 -3.48 -5.53 -23.25
N TRP A 353 -2.53 -4.66 -22.93
CA TRP A 353 -1.71 -3.92 -23.90
C TRP A 353 -0.22 -4.05 -23.54
N PRO A 354 0.40 -5.23 -23.79
CA PRO A 354 1.79 -5.50 -23.40
C PRO A 354 2.81 -4.64 -24.16
N LYS A 355 2.36 -4.02 -25.27
CA LYS A 355 3.08 -3.01 -26.05
C LYS A 355 2.10 -1.91 -26.46
N ALA A 356 2.61 -0.71 -26.69
CA ALA A 356 1.81 0.36 -27.27
C ALA A 356 1.31 -0.03 -28.68
N ASP A 357 0.06 0.31 -28.96
CA ASP A 357 -0.61 0.09 -30.25
C ASP A 357 -1.22 1.41 -30.76
N PRO A 358 -0.39 2.36 -31.22
CA PRO A 358 -0.88 3.65 -31.71
C PRO A 358 -1.73 3.52 -32.98
N ASP A 359 -1.49 2.53 -33.82
CA ASP A 359 -2.29 2.32 -35.05
C ASP A 359 -3.68 1.77 -34.73
N GLY A 360 -3.77 0.83 -33.77
CA GLY A 360 -5.06 0.38 -33.23
C GLY A 360 -5.83 1.50 -32.54
N ALA A 361 -5.16 2.38 -31.81
CA ALA A 361 -5.77 3.56 -31.22
C ALA A 361 -6.33 4.54 -32.26
N LYS A 362 -5.59 4.83 -33.35
CA LYS A 362 -6.06 5.65 -34.48
C LYS A 362 -7.32 5.08 -35.10
N LYS A 363 -7.30 3.77 -35.39
CA LYS A 363 -8.46 3.09 -35.95
C LYS A 363 -9.67 3.20 -35.03
N LEU A 364 -9.50 2.97 -33.73
CA LEU A 364 -10.58 3.07 -32.76
C LEU A 364 -11.17 4.48 -32.71
N ILE A 365 -10.33 5.53 -32.75
CA ILE A 365 -10.77 6.94 -32.80
C ILE A 365 -11.56 7.21 -34.09
N ALA A 366 -11.10 6.70 -35.23
CA ALA A 366 -11.82 6.83 -36.49
C ALA A 366 -13.19 6.14 -36.44
N ASP A 367 -13.29 4.96 -35.83
CA ASP A 367 -14.54 4.19 -35.64
C ASP A 367 -15.53 4.90 -34.70
N VAL A 368 -15.07 5.77 -33.79
CA VAL A 368 -15.94 6.66 -32.99
C VAL A 368 -16.66 7.69 -33.88
N GLY A 369 -15.98 8.18 -34.90
CA GLY A 369 -16.58 9.06 -35.93
C GLY A 369 -16.87 10.51 -35.49
N LYS A 370 -16.31 10.95 -34.33
CA LYS A 370 -16.50 12.33 -33.81
C LYS A 370 -15.31 13.26 -34.08
N GLY A 371 -14.40 12.87 -34.97
CA GLY A 371 -13.18 13.61 -35.30
C GLY A 371 -11.98 13.25 -34.41
N PRO A 372 -10.87 14.00 -34.55
CA PRO A 372 -9.64 13.71 -33.82
C PRO A 372 -9.82 13.94 -32.32
N LEU A 373 -9.20 13.06 -31.48
CA LEU A 373 -9.22 13.20 -30.03
C LEU A 373 -8.27 14.33 -29.61
N LYS A 374 -8.84 15.31 -28.91
CA LYS A 374 -8.09 16.40 -28.29
C LYS A 374 -8.58 16.63 -26.86
N PHE A 375 -7.64 16.71 -25.91
CA PHE A 375 -7.97 16.92 -24.49
C PHE A 375 -6.83 17.58 -23.70
N GLU A 376 -7.14 18.03 -22.49
CA GLU A 376 -6.21 18.59 -21.51
C GLU A 376 -5.76 17.52 -20.50
N LEU A 377 -4.47 17.47 -20.17
CA LEU A 377 -3.96 16.71 -19.02
C LEU A 377 -3.51 17.68 -17.92
N LEU A 378 -4.17 17.60 -16.75
CA LEU A 378 -3.75 18.31 -15.54
C LEU A 378 -2.69 17.48 -14.80
N VAL A 379 -1.56 18.10 -14.50
CA VAL A 379 -0.40 17.46 -13.89
C VAL A 379 0.03 18.23 -12.63
N PRO A 380 0.35 17.55 -11.52
CA PRO A 380 0.88 18.21 -10.33
C PRO A 380 2.15 19.01 -10.63
N SER A 381 2.17 20.28 -10.19
CA SER A 381 3.34 21.14 -10.26
C SER A 381 4.34 20.77 -9.15
N GLY A 382 5.63 21.07 -9.37
CA GLY A 382 6.69 20.90 -8.35
C GLY A 382 7.43 19.56 -8.39
N ASP A 383 7.00 18.60 -9.23
CA ASP A 383 7.71 17.33 -9.43
C ASP A 383 8.19 17.21 -10.88
N ALA A 384 9.51 17.32 -11.07
CA ALA A 384 10.14 17.26 -12.40
C ALA A 384 9.95 15.88 -13.07
N GLY A 385 9.92 14.80 -12.30
CA GLY A 385 9.74 13.45 -12.82
C GLY A 385 8.31 13.22 -13.32
N ILE A 386 7.30 13.72 -12.61
CA ILE A 386 5.90 13.69 -13.08
C ILE A 386 5.76 14.48 -14.38
N LEU A 387 6.36 15.67 -14.45
CA LEU A 387 6.33 16.48 -15.66
C LEU A 387 7.00 15.77 -16.84
N GLN A 388 8.14 15.13 -16.61
CA GLN A 388 8.84 14.34 -17.64
C GLN A 388 7.99 13.18 -18.14
N ALA A 389 7.35 12.42 -17.26
CA ALA A 389 6.44 11.35 -17.63
C ALA A 389 5.25 11.87 -18.46
N ALA A 390 4.68 13.02 -18.08
CA ALA A 390 3.59 13.64 -18.83
C ALA A 390 4.00 14.12 -20.23
N GLN A 391 5.23 14.62 -20.39
CA GLN A 391 5.77 14.98 -21.72
C GLN A 391 5.97 13.74 -22.60
N LEU A 392 6.41 12.63 -22.04
CA LEU A 392 6.52 11.36 -22.76
C LEU A 392 5.13 10.86 -23.18
N ILE A 393 4.16 10.84 -22.28
CA ILE A 393 2.76 10.49 -22.60
C ILE A 393 2.26 11.35 -23.78
N LYS A 394 2.53 12.66 -23.76
CA LYS A 394 2.18 13.56 -24.88
C LYS A 394 2.80 13.11 -26.20
N SER A 395 4.08 12.75 -26.18
CA SER A 395 4.80 12.27 -27.37
C SER A 395 4.24 10.96 -27.91
N GLU A 396 3.88 10.02 -27.02
CA GLU A 396 3.29 8.74 -27.41
C GLU A 396 1.90 8.90 -28.00
N LEU A 397 1.06 9.71 -27.36
CA LEU A 397 -0.28 10.00 -27.85
C LEU A 397 -0.26 10.67 -29.23
N ALA A 398 0.74 11.52 -29.53
CA ALA A 398 0.91 12.12 -30.83
C ALA A 398 1.16 11.08 -31.93
N LYS A 399 1.76 9.92 -31.63
CA LYS A 399 1.92 8.80 -32.59
C LYS A 399 0.55 8.21 -33.01
N ALA A 400 -0.46 8.37 -32.17
CA ALA A 400 -1.84 7.95 -32.40
C ALA A 400 -2.75 9.08 -32.91
N ASP A 401 -2.19 10.20 -33.38
CA ASP A 401 -2.90 11.42 -33.81
C ASP A 401 -3.80 12.02 -32.69
N ILE A 402 -3.47 11.74 -31.43
CA ILE A 402 -4.13 12.29 -30.23
C ILE A 402 -3.40 13.57 -29.82
N THR A 403 -4.14 14.69 -29.74
CA THR A 403 -3.59 15.96 -29.24
C THR A 403 -3.84 16.10 -27.75
N MET A 404 -2.78 16.22 -26.96
CA MET A 404 -2.88 16.46 -25.52
C MET A 404 -2.24 17.79 -25.14
N ASP A 405 -3.01 18.68 -24.53
CA ASP A 405 -2.53 19.95 -23.98
C ASP A 405 -2.16 19.77 -22.51
N LEU A 406 -0.87 19.98 -22.18
CA LEU A 406 -0.37 19.80 -20.81
C LEU A 406 -0.59 21.08 -19.99
N LYS A 407 -1.19 20.93 -18.81
CA LYS A 407 -1.44 22.01 -17.83
C LYS A 407 -0.89 21.59 -16.47
N THR A 408 -0.24 22.51 -15.77
CA THR A 408 0.27 22.27 -14.41
C THR A 408 -0.53 23.07 -13.38
N GLN A 409 -0.88 22.40 -12.28
CA GLN A 409 -1.55 22.99 -11.11
C GLN A 409 -1.00 22.35 -9.83
N THR A 410 -1.30 22.92 -8.67
CA THR A 410 -0.98 22.24 -7.40
C THR A 410 -1.82 20.97 -7.25
N LEU A 411 -1.30 19.99 -6.53
CA LEU A 411 -2.05 18.75 -6.29
C LEU A 411 -3.40 19.01 -5.63
N ASN A 412 -3.48 19.97 -4.69
CA ASN A 412 -4.72 20.30 -4.00
C ASN A 412 -5.77 20.90 -4.96
N GLU A 413 -5.36 21.74 -5.90
CA GLU A 413 -6.27 22.27 -6.95
C GLU A 413 -6.77 21.15 -7.87
N ILE A 414 -5.87 20.25 -8.29
CA ILE A 414 -6.27 19.10 -9.13
C ILE A 414 -7.30 18.23 -8.40
N VAL A 415 -7.05 17.87 -7.15
CA VAL A 415 -7.98 17.07 -6.34
C VAL A 415 -9.32 17.78 -6.17
N ALA A 416 -9.33 19.09 -5.92
CA ALA A 416 -10.56 19.86 -5.78
C ALA A 416 -11.37 19.92 -7.10
N ILE A 417 -10.69 20.01 -8.25
CA ILE A 417 -11.31 19.99 -9.59
C ILE A 417 -11.88 18.59 -9.90
N GLN A 418 -11.14 17.53 -9.57
CA GLN A 418 -11.59 16.15 -9.75
C GLN A 418 -12.84 15.83 -8.92
N GLN A 419 -12.83 16.15 -7.62
CA GLN A 419 -13.97 15.91 -6.72
C GLN A 419 -15.25 16.62 -7.16
N LYS A 420 -15.13 17.68 -7.96
CA LYS A 420 -16.27 18.41 -8.56
C LYS A 420 -16.57 17.97 -9.99
N HIS A 421 -15.86 16.98 -10.53
CA HIS A 421 -15.95 16.53 -11.93
C HIS A 421 -15.82 17.67 -12.96
N GLN A 422 -14.91 18.64 -12.69
CA GLN A 422 -14.75 19.86 -13.49
C GLN A 422 -13.52 19.84 -14.41
N HIS A 423 -12.70 18.79 -14.40
CA HIS A 423 -11.57 18.69 -15.32
C HIS A 423 -12.05 18.42 -16.75
N LEU A 424 -11.46 19.12 -17.72
CA LEU A 424 -11.93 19.11 -19.12
C LEU A 424 -11.43 17.89 -19.91
N GLY A 425 -10.46 17.16 -19.39
CA GLY A 425 -9.84 16.02 -20.06
C GLY A 425 -9.46 14.94 -19.07
N MET A 426 -8.16 14.79 -18.81
CA MET A 426 -7.64 13.83 -17.84
C MET A 426 -6.81 14.53 -16.74
N THR A 427 -6.64 13.83 -15.62
CA THR A 427 -5.72 14.25 -14.56
C THR A 427 -4.70 13.14 -14.28
N PHE A 428 -3.50 13.51 -13.88
CA PHE A 428 -2.42 12.59 -13.53
C PHE A 428 -2.47 12.34 -12.03
N VAL A 429 -2.83 11.12 -11.61
CA VAL A 429 -3.07 10.78 -10.19
C VAL A 429 -2.48 9.45 -9.80
N GLY A 430 -1.90 9.40 -8.58
CA GLY A 430 -1.51 8.18 -7.89
C GLY A 430 -2.36 7.92 -6.64
N TRP A 431 -2.46 6.67 -6.26
CA TRP A 431 -3.09 6.20 -5.02
C TRP A 431 -2.07 5.45 -4.16
N SER A 432 -2.01 5.75 -2.88
CA SER A 432 -1.05 5.11 -1.96
C SER A 432 -1.38 3.64 -1.65
N GLY A 433 -2.56 3.19 -2.03
CA GLY A 433 -3.00 1.81 -1.87
C GLY A 433 -3.58 1.45 -0.51
N ARG A 434 -4.26 0.32 -0.50
CA ARG A 434 -4.77 -0.37 0.70
C ARG A 434 -4.42 -1.85 0.60
N LEU A 435 -4.33 -2.52 1.73
CA LEU A 435 -4.02 -3.96 1.78
C LEU A 435 -5.06 -4.80 1.03
N ASP A 436 -6.32 -4.52 1.24
CA ASP A 436 -7.39 -5.22 0.53
C ASP A 436 -7.62 -4.59 -0.85
N PRO A 437 -7.70 -5.40 -1.93
CA PRO A 437 -7.99 -4.88 -3.28
C PRO A 437 -9.26 -4.04 -3.34
N ASP A 438 -10.26 -4.27 -2.48
CA ASP A 438 -11.47 -3.46 -2.40
C ASP A 438 -11.17 -1.98 -2.20
N GLY A 439 -10.26 -1.65 -1.29
CA GLY A 439 -9.84 -0.27 -1.02
C GLY A 439 -9.01 0.37 -2.14
N ASN A 440 -8.60 -0.42 -3.12
CA ASN A 440 -7.93 0.05 -4.34
C ASN A 440 -8.86 0.18 -5.54
N THR A 441 -10.07 -0.38 -5.46
CA THR A 441 -10.97 -0.54 -6.61
C THR A 441 -12.34 0.08 -6.38
N TYR A 442 -13.05 -0.36 -5.35
CA TYR A 442 -14.47 -0.08 -5.15
C TYR A 442 -14.82 1.41 -5.30
N ASP A 443 -14.21 2.24 -4.47
CA ASP A 443 -14.52 3.68 -4.44
C ASP A 443 -14.15 4.43 -5.72
N PHE A 444 -13.34 3.82 -6.59
CA PHE A 444 -12.87 4.43 -7.82
C PHE A 444 -13.66 4.01 -9.07
N VAL A 445 -14.41 2.88 -9.01
CA VAL A 445 -15.10 2.32 -10.19
C VAL A 445 -16.59 2.09 -9.97
N VAL A 446 -17.09 2.15 -8.73
CA VAL A 446 -18.52 1.97 -8.44
C VAL A 446 -19.26 3.27 -8.60
N THR A 447 -20.41 3.21 -9.26
CA THR A 447 -21.29 4.35 -9.54
C THR A 447 -21.61 5.14 -8.27
N GLY A 448 -21.31 6.45 -8.28
CA GLY A 448 -21.62 7.37 -7.18
C GLY A 448 -20.74 7.21 -5.94
N SER A 449 -19.68 6.40 -5.97
CA SER A 449 -18.73 6.30 -4.87
C SER A 449 -17.90 7.56 -4.69
N PRO A 450 -17.45 7.89 -3.47
CA PRO A 450 -16.82 9.17 -3.14
C PRO A 450 -15.53 9.50 -3.91
N ASN A 451 -14.76 8.48 -4.31
CA ASN A 451 -13.52 8.63 -5.07
C ASN A 451 -13.67 8.26 -6.55
N ASN A 452 -14.92 8.10 -7.03
CA ASN A 452 -15.19 7.90 -8.45
C ASN A 452 -15.16 9.24 -9.20
N ASP A 453 -14.00 9.85 -9.20
CA ASP A 453 -13.68 11.16 -9.78
C ASP A 453 -13.69 11.17 -11.31
N SER A 454 -13.73 10.02 -11.99
CA SER A 454 -14.01 9.90 -13.41
C SER A 454 -15.49 10.05 -13.77
N SER A 455 -16.43 9.90 -12.85
CA SER A 455 -17.88 9.75 -13.10
C SER A 455 -18.23 8.44 -13.83
N TYR A 456 -17.39 7.43 -13.74
CA TYR A 456 -17.63 6.12 -14.33
C TYR A 456 -18.93 5.49 -13.79
N SER A 457 -19.68 4.82 -14.66
CA SER A 457 -20.91 4.12 -14.27
C SER A 457 -21.10 2.89 -15.14
N ASN A 458 -21.07 1.71 -14.50
CA ASN A 458 -21.31 0.44 -15.17
C ASN A 458 -21.96 -0.54 -14.18
N LYS A 459 -23.22 -0.88 -14.45
CA LYS A 459 -24.01 -1.73 -13.56
C LYS A 459 -23.37 -3.11 -13.33
N GLN A 460 -22.72 -3.70 -14.33
CA GLN A 460 -22.09 -5.01 -14.17
C GLN A 460 -20.89 -4.93 -13.22
N VAL A 461 -20.13 -3.84 -13.30
CA VAL A 461 -19.04 -3.56 -12.36
C VAL A 461 -19.59 -3.36 -10.95
N ASP A 462 -20.65 -2.55 -10.79
CA ASP A 462 -21.30 -2.33 -9.49
C ASP A 462 -21.76 -3.65 -8.85
N ASP A 463 -22.39 -4.51 -9.63
CA ASP A 463 -22.87 -5.82 -9.16
C ASP A 463 -21.70 -6.75 -8.75
N LEU A 464 -20.63 -6.82 -9.55
CA LEU A 464 -19.45 -7.63 -9.25
C LEU A 464 -18.71 -7.11 -8.02
N MET A 465 -18.60 -5.79 -7.88
CA MET A 465 -17.93 -5.16 -6.74
C MET A 465 -18.76 -5.32 -5.44
N ALA A 466 -20.08 -5.36 -5.52
CA ALA A 466 -20.93 -5.71 -4.39
C ALA A 466 -20.80 -7.19 -3.99
N GLN A 467 -20.77 -8.10 -4.98
CA GLN A 467 -20.60 -9.54 -4.74
C GLN A 467 -19.25 -9.86 -4.09
N GLN A 468 -18.12 -9.26 -4.58
CA GLN A 468 -16.81 -9.51 -4.00
C GLN A 468 -16.72 -9.05 -2.53
N ARG A 469 -17.44 -7.99 -2.14
CA ARG A 469 -17.50 -7.54 -0.74
C ARG A 469 -18.19 -8.56 0.17
N ALA A 470 -19.16 -9.29 -0.36
CA ALA A 470 -19.92 -10.31 0.39
C ALA A 470 -19.24 -11.68 0.37
N GLU A 471 -18.28 -11.94 -0.52
CA GLU A 471 -17.65 -13.25 -0.69
C GLU A 471 -16.47 -13.42 0.29
N SER A 472 -16.53 -14.45 1.12
CA SER A 472 -15.50 -14.77 2.11
C SER A 472 -14.44 -15.76 1.59
N ASP A 473 -14.73 -16.52 0.53
CA ASP A 473 -13.76 -17.41 -0.11
C ASP A 473 -12.77 -16.58 -0.96
N PRO A 474 -11.47 -16.58 -0.64
CA PRO A 474 -10.50 -15.74 -1.35
C PRO A 474 -10.37 -16.07 -2.85
N ALA A 475 -10.55 -17.34 -3.23
CA ALA A 475 -10.42 -17.75 -4.63
C ALA A 475 -11.60 -17.25 -5.47
N LYS A 476 -12.83 -17.38 -4.96
CA LYS A 476 -14.03 -16.84 -5.61
C LYS A 476 -13.99 -15.31 -5.62
N ARG A 477 -13.57 -14.69 -4.53
CA ARG A 477 -13.41 -13.25 -4.43
C ARG A 477 -12.40 -12.72 -5.46
N LYS A 478 -11.26 -13.40 -5.63
CA LYS A 478 -10.30 -13.11 -6.69
C LYS A 478 -10.95 -13.15 -8.07
N GLN A 479 -11.74 -14.17 -8.37
CA GLN A 479 -12.43 -14.27 -9.68
C GLN A 479 -13.37 -13.08 -9.92
N LEU A 480 -14.17 -12.68 -8.94
CA LEU A 480 -15.07 -11.53 -9.04
C LEU A 480 -14.30 -10.22 -9.29
N LEU A 481 -13.20 -10.01 -8.55
CA LEU A 481 -12.33 -8.85 -8.72
C LEU A 481 -11.69 -8.81 -10.12
N LEU A 482 -11.22 -9.94 -10.64
CA LEU A 482 -10.61 -10.02 -11.97
C LEU A 482 -11.64 -9.85 -13.09
N GLN A 483 -12.86 -10.37 -12.93
CA GLN A 483 -13.96 -10.11 -13.87
C GLN A 483 -14.31 -8.61 -13.93
N ALA A 484 -14.42 -7.96 -12.77
CA ALA A 484 -14.65 -6.52 -12.72
C ALA A 484 -13.47 -5.76 -13.36
N GLN A 485 -12.22 -6.16 -13.07
CA GLN A 485 -11.02 -5.54 -13.64
C GLN A 485 -10.99 -5.62 -15.17
N GLN A 486 -11.38 -6.77 -15.75
CA GLN A 486 -11.48 -6.90 -17.20
C GLN A 486 -12.41 -5.82 -17.79
N ILE A 487 -13.57 -5.60 -17.15
CA ILE A 487 -14.55 -4.62 -17.64
C ILE A 487 -13.98 -3.21 -17.49
N TYR A 488 -13.71 -2.74 -16.27
CA TYR A 488 -13.34 -1.35 -16.01
C TYR A 488 -11.91 -0.97 -16.48
N THR A 489 -11.18 -1.92 -17.05
CA THR A 489 -9.84 -1.66 -17.63
C THR A 489 -9.85 -1.82 -19.15
N VAL A 490 -10.56 -2.80 -19.71
CA VAL A 490 -10.43 -3.21 -21.12
C VAL A 490 -11.70 -3.03 -21.92
N ASP A 491 -12.82 -3.56 -21.39
CA ASP A 491 -14.06 -3.63 -22.19
C ASP A 491 -14.76 -2.28 -22.19
N ASP A 492 -14.80 -1.63 -21.02
CA ASP A 492 -15.44 -0.35 -20.74
C ASP A 492 -14.58 0.44 -19.74
N PRO A 493 -13.41 0.98 -20.17
CA PRO A 493 -12.39 1.45 -19.26
C PRO A 493 -12.77 2.76 -18.56
N SER A 494 -12.61 2.78 -17.23
CA SER A 494 -12.86 3.92 -16.33
C SER A 494 -11.63 4.82 -16.15
N ARG A 495 -10.44 4.30 -16.41
CA ARG A 495 -9.14 4.98 -16.19
C ARG A 495 -8.06 4.36 -17.06
N VAL A 496 -6.96 5.07 -17.21
CA VAL A 496 -5.76 4.54 -17.84
C VAL A 496 -4.70 4.28 -16.77
N TRP A 497 -4.65 3.06 -16.25
CA TRP A 497 -3.56 2.65 -15.34
C TRP A 497 -2.27 2.41 -16.10
N TYR A 498 -1.13 2.80 -15.52
CA TYR A 498 0.15 2.61 -16.18
C TYR A 498 1.24 2.03 -15.27
N GLY A 499 1.04 1.97 -13.94
CA GLY A 499 2.07 1.39 -13.09
C GLY A 499 1.71 1.28 -11.62
N PHE A 500 2.55 0.52 -10.92
CA PHE A 500 2.56 0.35 -9.48
C PHE A 500 3.85 0.91 -8.90
N GLY A 501 3.80 1.40 -7.66
CA GLY A 501 5.00 1.74 -6.91
C GLY A 501 5.66 0.52 -6.26
N VAL A 502 6.86 0.71 -5.77
CA VAL A 502 7.53 -0.20 -4.83
C VAL A 502 7.67 0.47 -3.47
N SER A 503 7.96 -0.32 -2.45
CA SER A 503 8.24 0.13 -1.08
C SER A 503 9.74 -0.01 -0.82
N PRO A 504 10.55 1.03 -1.05
CA PRO A 504 11.96 0.99 -0.70
C PRO A 504 12.14 1.19 0.81
N LEU A 505 13.11 0.50 1.37
CA LEU A 505 13.62 0.72 2.71
C LEU A 505 15.14 0.74 2.64
N ILE A 506 15.74 1.87 2.95
CA ILE A 506 17.18 2.09 2.91
C ILE A 506 17.67 2.29 4.34
N THR A 507 18.66 1.51 4.75
CA THR A 507 19.23 1.62 6.10
C THR A 507 20.74 1.63 6.05
N VAL A 508 21.37 2.15 7.11
CA VAL A 508 22.80 1.88 7.33
C VAL A 508 22.99 0.38 7.54
N LYS A 509 24.15 -0.15 7.12
CA LYS A 509 24.42 -1.60 7.06
C LYS A 509 24.35 -2.29 8.42
N ASN A 510 24.73 -1.58 9.49
CA ASN A 510 24.73 -2.11 10.84
C ASN A 510 23.37 -1.99 11.57
N LEU A 511 22.33 -1.45 10.93
CA LEU A 511 20.95 -1.53 11.43
C LEU A 511 20.30 -2.80 10.85
N VAL A 512 20.03 -3.78 11.71
CA VAL A 512 19.45 -5.07 11.33
C VAL A 512 18.03 -5.24 11.88
N GLY A 513 17.31 -6.27 11.43
CA GLY A 513 15.95 -6.57 11.90
C GLY A 513 14.85 -5.69 11.30
N MET A 514 15.17 -4.94 10.25
CA MET A 514 14.20 -4.18 9.48
C MET A 514 13.75 -4.97 8.24
N GLU A 515 12.49 -4.81 7.88
CA GLU A 515 11.90 -5.41 6.68
C GLU A 515 11.11 -4.34 5.91
N SER A 516 11.04 -4.48 4.58
CA SER A 516 10.17 -3.64 3.76
C SER A 516 8.75 -4.22 3.74
N TYR A 517 7.75 -3.34 3.81
CA TYR A 517 6.32 -3.69 3.82
C TYR A 517 5.60 -3.05 2.62
N PRO A 518 4.58 -3.72 2.05
CA PRO A 518 3.84 -3.20 0.90
C PRO A 518 3.11 -1.88 1.15
N ASP A 519 2.84 -1.54 2.41
CA ASP A 519 2.23 -0.26 2.81
C ASP A 519 3.25 0.88 2.96
N ARG A 520 4.54 0.63 2.68
CA ARG A 520 5.66 1.58 2.73
C ARG A 520 5.97 2.13 4.12
N ILE A 521 5.44 1.54 5.18
CA ILE A 521 5.65 2.00 6.55
C ILE A 521 6.74 1.15 7.22
N PRO A 522 7.84 1.71 7.72
CA PRO A 522 8.84 0.98 8.49
C PRO A 522 8.26 0.44 9.80
N ARG A 523 8.69 -0.76 10.18
CA ARG A 523 8.41 -1.37 11.49
C ARG A 523 9.69 -1.44 12.29
N PHE A 524 9.72 -0.76 13.45
CA PHE A 524 10.95 -0.58 14.23
C PHE A 524 11.08 -1.54 15.42
N GLN A 525 10.05 -2.35 15.71
CA GLN A 525 10.06 -3.20 16.93
C GLN A 525 11.23 -4.18 16.99
N ALA A 526 11.66 -4.73 15.85
CA ALA A 526 12.79 -5.67 15.77
C ALA A 526 14.09 -5.00 15.32
N ALA A 527 14.10 -3.70 15.09
CA ALA A 527 15.29 -2.97 14.68
C ALA A 527 16.36 -2.99 15.77
N SER A 528 17.59 -3.35 15.42
CA SER A 528 18.74 -3.44 16.33
C SER A 528 19.97 -2.85 15.67
N LEU A 529 20.64 -1.94 16.38
CA LEU A 529 21.88 -1.30 15.92
C LEU A 529 23.07 -2.14 16.39
N GLN A 530 23.79 -2.73 15.44
CA GLN A 530 24.98 -3.51 15.72
C GLN A 530 26.16 -2.57 15.99
N LYS A 531 27.04 -2.95 16.94
CA LYS A 531 28.25 -2.17 17.29
C LYS A 531 29.37 -2.41 16.30
#